data_72753753d4a76a69b30146d1c9e5ae21
#
_entry.id   72753753d4a76a69b30146d1c9e5ae21
#
_cell.length_a   1.000
_cell.length_b   1.000
_cell.length_c   1.000
_cell.angle_alpha   90.00
_cell.angle_beta   90.00
_cell.angle_gamma   90.00
#
_symmetry.space_group_name_H-M   'P 1'
#
loop_
_entity.id
_entity.type
_entity.pdbx_description
1 polymer ?
#
loop_
_entity_poly.entity_id
_entity_poly.type
_entity_poly.pdbx_seq_one_letter_code
_entity_poly.pdbx_strand_id
1 'polypeptide(L)'
;MRSSNPVMSSLTENSTRQNSGYGDEAARPMTVDDVVTKTGITLGVIIVAAAINFGLGMVNPGIAMALTLVGGIGGFITVLVASFGKKWGSAAVTLIYAVFEGLFVGGFSFMFANVNFQGEGGMAIIGQAIVGTIGVFIGMLIVYKTGAVKVTPKFTKILFGLVAGVAVMALVNFLGAIFFDFNPLRDGGPIAIIFSLVCIVLGLSLIHI
;
A
#
# COMPACT_ATOMS: atom_id res chain seq x y z
N MET A 1 -21.71 -21.73 -19.26
CA MET A 1 -21.15 -20.69 -20.16
C MET A 1 -19.68 -20.52 -19.82
N ARG A 2 -18.76 -20.77 -20.76
CA ARG A 2 -17.33 -20.56 -20.54
C ARG A 2 -17.05 -19.06 -20.69
N SER A 3 -16.49 -18.45 -19.66
CA SER A 3 -16.04 -17.06 -19.71
C SER A 3 -14.84 -16.95 -20.67
N SER A 4 -14.90 -16.03 -21.63
CA SER A 4 -13.79 -15.74 -22.56
C SER A 4 -12.71 -14.82 -21.92
N ASN A 5 -12.83 -14.54 -20.64
CA ASN A 5 -11.86 -13.71 -19.92
C ASN A 5 -10.64 -14.56 -19.50
N PRO A 6 -9.41 -14.25 -19.99
CA PRO A 6 -8.22 -15.05 -19.70
C PRO A 6 -7.85 -15.06 -18.20
N VAL A 7 -8.26 -14.04 -17.43
CA VAL A 7 -8.06 -14.01 -15.97
C VAL A 7 -8.99 -15.00 -15.27
N MET A 8 -10.23 -15.11 -15.71
CA MET A 8 -11.19 -16.07 -15.15
C MET A 8 -10.84 -17.51 -15.50
N SER A 9 -10.29 -17.76 -16.69
CA SER A 9 -9.84 -19.10 -17.08
C SER A 9 -8.60 -19.53 -16.27
N SER A 10 -7.66 -18.62 -15.99
CA SER A 10 -6.48 -18.92 -15.15
C SER A 10 -6.84 -19.14 -13.68
N LEU A 11 -7.85 -18.46 -13.16
CA LEU A 11 -8.37 -18.70 -11.80
C LEU A 11 -9.04 -20.07 -11.69
N THR A 12 -9.81 -20.47 -12.69
CA THR A 12 -10.47 -21.77 -12.72
C THR A 12 -9.46 -22.90 -12.89
N GLU A 13 -8.41 -22.72 -13.70
CA GLU A 13 -7.36 -23.72 -13.91
C GLU A 13 -6.46 -23.87 -12.68
N ASN A 14 -6.16 -22.78 -11.97
CA ASN A 14 -5.41 -22.83 -10.71
C ASN A 14 -6.21 -23.47 -9.57
N SER A 15 -7.53 -23.24 -9.48
CA SER A 15 -8.37 -23.91 -8.48
C SER A 15 -8.43 -25.42 -8.71
N THR A 16 -8.37 -25.90 -9.96
CA THR A 16 -8.36 -27.32 -10.30
C THR A 16 -7.00 -27.97 -9.99
N ARG A 17 -5.89 -27.26 -10.15
CA ARG A 17 -4.54 -27.76 -9.83
C ARG A 17 -4.22 -27.76 -8.33
N GLN A 18 -4.76 -26.82 -7.56
CA GLN A 18 -4.57 -26.77 -6.10
C GLN A 18 -5.36 -27.85 -5.35
N ASN A 19 -6.37 -28.45 -5.96
CA ASN A 19 -7.19 -29.52 -5.36
C ASN A 19 -6.46 -30.88 -5.28
N SER A 20 -5.20 -30.95 -5.71
CA SER A 20 -4.43 -32.22 -5.69
C SER A 20 -3.49 -32.37 -4.49
N GLY A 21 -3.39 -31.42 -3.55
CA GLY A 21 -2.34 -31.50 -2.53
C GLY A 21 -2.54 -30.90 -1.15
N TYR A 22 -3.63 -30.16 -0.92
CA TYR A 22 -3.93 -29.60 0.41
C TYR A 22 -5.43 -29.71 0.71
N GLY A 23 -5.76 -30.20 1.91
CA GLY A 23 -7.10 -30.57 2.33
C GLY A 23 -8.19 -29.51 2.15
N ASP A 24 -9.42 -29.94 2.29
CA ASP A 24 -10.74 -29.32 2.04
C ASP A 24 -10.97 -27.82 2.37
N GLU A 25 -10.04 -27.14 3.04
CA GLU A 25 -10.15 -25.70 3.34
C GLU A 25 -9.85 -24.78 2.15
N ALA A 26 -9.15 -25.27 1.12
CA ALA A 26 -8.75 -24.45 -0.06
C ALA A 26 -9.86 -24.27 -1.10
N ALA A 27 -10.95 -25.01 -1.01
CA ALA A 27 -12.06 -25.00 -1.98
C ALA A 27 -13.22 -24.05 -1.63
N ARG A 28 -13.18 -23.42 -0.44
CA ARG A 28 -14.25 -22.53 0.03
C ARG A 28 -14.02 -21.11 -0.49
N PRO A 29 -15.04 -20.45 -1.09
CA PRO A 29 -14.94 -19.03 -1.43
C PRO A 29 -14.62 -18.20 -0.16
N MET A 30 -13.71 -17.23 -0.29
CA MET A 30 -13.37 -16.34 0.80
C MET A 30 -14.58 -15.56 1.26
N THR A 31 -14.84 -15.58 2.57
CA THR A 31 -15.87 -14.75 3.19
C THR A 31 -15.31 -13.34 3.49
N VAL A 32 -16.20 -12.38 3.71
CA VAL A 32 -15.80 -11.02 4.14
C VAL A 32 -14.99 -11.07 5.43
N ASP A 33 -15.36 -11.94 6.36
CA ASP A 33 -14.66 -12.10 7.63
C ASP A 33 -13.25 -12.70 7.44
N ASP A 34 -13.07 -13.61 6.48
CA ASP A 34 -11.74 -14.12 6.12
C ASP A 34 -10.83 -13.00 5.59
N VAL A 35 -11.38 -12.11 4.75
CA VAL A 35 -10.66 -10.95 4.21
C VAL A 35 -10.26 -10.01 5.35
N VAL A 36 -11.20 -9.64 6.21
CA VAL A 36 -10.95 -8.73 7.35
C VAL A 36 -9.88 -9.30 8.28
N THR A 37 -9.98 -10.60 8.61
CA THR A 37 -9.02 -11.26 9.51
C THR A 37 -7.62 -11.31 8.89
N LYS A 38 -7.49 -11.75 7.63
CA LYS A 38 -6.20 -11.82 6.93
C LYS A 38 -5.56 -10.45 6.76
N THR A 39 -6.36 -9.44 6.43
CA THR A 39 -5.90 -8.06 6.32
C THR A 39 -5.46 -7.51 7.68
N GLY A 40 -6.20 -7.80 8.74
CA GLY A 40 -5.84 -7.43 10.11
C GLY A 40 -4.51 -8.04 10.55
N ILE A 41 -4.29 -9.32 10.27
CA ILE A 41 -3.01 -10.00 10.55
C ILE A 41 -1.86 -9.34 9.77
N THR A 42 -2.05 -9.10 8.48
CA THR A 42 -1.03 -8.46 7.62
C THR A 42 -0.68 -7.07 8.12
N LEU A 43 -1.69 -6.27 8.48
CA LEU A 43 -1.49 -4.94 9.05
C LEU A 43 -0.77 -5.01 10.40
N GLY A 44 -1.12 -5.97 11.26
CA GLY A 44 -0.43 -6.22 12.51
C GLY A 44 1.06 -6.50 12.32
N VAL A 45 1.42 -7.33 11.33
CA VAL A 45 2.82 -7.60 10.98
C VAL A 45 3.55 -6.33 10.51
N ILE A 46 2.92 -5.53 9.66
CA ILE A 46 3.49 -4.24 9.21
C ILE A 46 3.75 -3.33 10.41
N ILE A 47 2.77 -3.17 11.30
CA ILE A 47 2.89 -2.29 12.48
C ILE A 47 4.03 -2.76 13.40
N VAL A 48 4.11 -4.05 13.69
CA VAL A 48 5.17 -4.60 14.54
C VAL A 48 6.56 -4.40 13.90
N ALA A 49 6.72 -4.72 12.64
CA ALA A 49 7.99 -4.55 11.93
C ALA A 49 8.37 -3.04 11.84
N ALA A 50 7.40 -2.16 11.60
CA ALA A 50 7.62 -0.72 11.59
C ALA A 50 8.04 -0.18 12.97
N ALA A 51 7.37 -0.61 14.05
CA ALA A 51 7.71 -0.21 15.40
C ALA A 51 9.13 -0.67 15.80
N ILE A 52 9.51 -1.89 15.40
CA ILE A 52 10.86 -2.41 15.64
C ILE A 52 11.90 -1.56 14.91
N ASN A 53 11.74 -1.29 13.61
CA ASN A 53 12.73 -0.51 12.87
C ASN A 53 12.78 0.95 13.30
N PHE A 54 11.63 1.54 13.63
CA PHE A 54 11.57 2.89 14.21
C PHE A 54 12.32 2.96 15.55
N GLY A 55 12.08 2.00 16.46
CA GLY A 55 12.75 1.91 17.75
C GLY A 55 14.26 1.67 17.60
N LEU A 56 14.68 0.82 16.66
CA LEU A 56 16.10 0.65 16.32
C LEU A 56 16.74 1.95 15.83
N GLY A 57 16.00 2.78 15.10
CA GLY A 57 16.45 4.10 14.68
C GLY A 57 16.83 5.01 15.84
N MET A 58 16.13 4.92 16.96
CA MET A 58 16.45 5.70 18.17
C MET A 58 17.74 5.24 18.86
N VAL A 59 18.10 3.97 18.69
CA VAL A 59 19.31 3.39 19.34
C VAL A 59 20.50 3.39 18.37
N ASN A 60 20.29 2.98 17.13
CA ASN A 60 21.32 2.91 16.10
C ASN A 60 20.75 3.29 14.72
N PRO A 61 20.85 4.58 14.34
CA PRO A 61 20.35 5.07 13.06
C PRO A 61 20.92 4.36 11.84
N GLY A 62 22.18 3.90 11.92
CA GLY A 62 22.85 3.21 10.82
C GLY A 62 22.21 1.86 10.50
N ILE A 63 21.90 1.07 11.53
CA ILE A 63 21.21 -0.22 11.37
C ILE A 63 19.80 0.01 10.84
N ALA A 64 19.06 0.98 11.40
CA ALA A 64 17.71 1.28 10.93
C ALA A 64 17.69 1.71 9.46
N MET A 65 18.64 2.52 9.01
CA MET A 65 18.78 2.91 7.61
C MET A 65 19.05 1.71 6.71
N ALA A 66 19.97 0.83 7.11
CA ALA A 66 20.25 -0.40 6.36
C ALA A 66 19.00 -1.29 6.23
N LEU A 67 18.25 -1.49 7.34
CA LEU A 67 17.00 -2.24 7.33
C LEU A 67 15.91 -1.55 6.49
N THR A 68 15.87 -0.23 6.44
CA THR A 68 14.95 0.53 5.60
C THR A 68 15.24 0.29 4.11
N LEU A 69 16.51 0.31 3.71
CA LEU A 69 16.91 -0.01 2.33
C LEU A 69 16.59 -1.47 1.97
N VAL A 70 16.89 -2.40 2.87
CA VAL A 70 16.54 -3.83 2.69
C VAL A 70 15.02 -4.00 2.60
N GLY A 71 14.26 -3.29 3.44
CA GLY A 71 12.80 -3.28 3.40
C GLY A 71 12.25 -2.78 2.08
N GLY A 72 12.72 -1.62 1.60
CA GLY A 72 12.29 -1.06 0.32
C GLY A 72 12.63 -1.95 -0.88
N ILE A 73 13.87 -2.41 -0.97
CA ILE A 73 14.31 -3.29 -2.07
C ILE A 73 13.63 -4.65 -1.98
N GLY A 74 13.57 -5.26 -0.78
CA GLY A 74 12.94 -6.57 -0.55
C GLY A 74 11.44 -6.54 -0.81
N GLY A 75 10.76 -5.49 -0.37
CA GLY A 75 9.33 -5.27 -0.67
C GLY A 75 9.09 -5.14 -2.18
N PHE A 76 9.88 -4.33 -2.87
CA PHE A 76 9.80 -4.18 -4.32
C PHE A 76 10.01 -5.50 -5.07
N ILE A 77 11.07 -6.25 -4.72
CA ILE A 77 11.33 -7.58 -5.31
C ILE A 77 10.16 -8.53 -5.03
N THR A 78 9.62 -8.54 -3.81
CA THR A 78 8.50 -9.41 -3.44
C THR A 78 7.26 -9.11 -4.27
N VAL A 79 6.95 -7.83 -4.53
CA VAL A 79 5.85 -7.42 -5.43
C VAL A 79 6.10 -7.89 -6.85
N LEU A 80 7.34 -7.75 -7.37
CA LEU A 80 7.68 -8.25 -8.71
C LEU A 80 7.50 -9.77 -8.81
N VAL A 81 7.99 -10.51 -7.82
CA VAL A 81 7.85 -11.99 -7.75
C VAL A 81 6.37 -12.39 -7.67
N ALA A 82 5.56 -11.68 -6.88
CA ALA A 82 4.12 -11.93 -6.80
C ALA A 82 3.42 -11.66 -8.14
N SER A 83 3.78 -10.54 -8.80
CA SER A 83 3.17 -10.10 -10.04
C SER A 83 3.54 -10.99 -11.23
N PHE A 84 4.82 -11.26 -11.43
CA PHE A 84 5.30 -12.06 -12.55
C PHE A 84 5.22 -13.56 -12.30
N GLY A 85 5.36 -13.99 -11.04
CA GLY A 85 5.27 -15.40 -10.64
C GLY A 85 3.84 -15.95 -10.53
N LYS A 86 2.82 -15.13 -10.82
CA LYS A 86 1.40 -15.49 -10.67
C LYS A 86 1.06 -16.08 -9.29
N LYS A 87 1.80 -15.68 -8.25
CA LYS A 87 1.63 -16.16 -6.86
C LYS A 87 0.67 -15.25 -6.05
N TRP A 88 -0.29 -14.65 -6.73
CA TRP A 88 -1.34 -13.87 -6.09
C TRP A 88 -2.14 -14.76 -5.13
N GLY A 89 -2.31 -14.31 -3.90
CA GLY A 89 -3.05 -15.07 -2.89
C GLY A 89 -2.20 -16.00 -2.01
N SER A 90 -0.88 -16.05 -2.20
CA SER A 90 0.01 -16.78 -1.28
C SER A 90 0.17 -16.02 0.04
N ALA A 91 -0.30 -16.62 1.15
CA ALA A 91 -0.15 -16.05 2.49
C ALA A 91 1.33 -15.79 2.84
N ALA A 92 2.23 -16.69 2.46
CA ALA A 92 3.67 -16.54 2.71
C ALA A 92 4.24 -15.31 2.00
N VAL A 93 3.92 -15.10 0.72
CA VAL A 93 4.38 -13.93 -0.05
C VAL A 93 3.83 -12.64 0.55
N THR A 94 2.56 -12.63 0.96
CA THR A 94 1.93 -11.47 1.62
C THR A 94 2.59 -11.13 2.95
N LEU A 95 2.89 -12.12 3.78
CA LEU A 95 3.55 -11.89 5.08
C LEU A 95 5.01 -11.44 4.92
N ILE A 96 5.75 -12.00 3.96
CA ILE A 96 7.11 -11.57 3.63
C ILE A 96 7.09 -10.10 3.18
N TYR A 97 6.16 -9.75 2.28
CA TYR A 97 5.96 -8.37 1.86
C TYR A 97 5.63 -7.47 3.05
N ALA A 98 4.74 -7.90 3.95
CA ALA A 98 4.34 -7.12 5.12
C ALA A 98 5.53 -6.82 6.06
N VAL A 99 6.45 -7.76 6.23
CA VAL A 99 7.68 -7.54 7.01
C VAL A 99 8.57 -6.49 6.34
N PHE A 100 8.83 -6.63 5.04
CA PHE A 100 9.66 -5.66 4.32
C PHE A 100 9.03 -4.27 4.28
N GLU A 101 7.73 -4.19 4.03
CA GLU A 101 6.99 -2.92 4.03
C GLU A 101 7.03 -2.26 5.41
N GLY A 102 6.85 -3.03 6.48
CA GLY A 102 6.96 -2.52 7.84
C GLY A 102 8.36 -1.98 8.15
N LEU A 103 9.42 -2.70 7.78
CA LEU A 103 10.79 -2.21 7.95
C LEU A 103 11.02 -0.91 7.17
N PHE A 104 10.53 -0.82 5.95
CA PHE A 104 10.63 0.37 5.13
C PHE A 104 9.89 1.55 5.77
N VAL A 105 8.61 1.39 6.09
CA VAL A 105 7.76 2.44 6.67
C VAL A 105 8.28 2.91 8.02
N GLY A 106 8.74 1.98 8.88
CA GLY A 106 9.27 2.32 10.22
C GLY A 106 10.53 3.17 10.15
N GLY A 107 11.50 2.77 9.33
CA GLY A 107 12.73 3.54 9.17
C GLY A 107 12.52 4.86 8.42
N PHE A 108 11.65 4.87 7.42
CA PHE A 108 11.25 6.09 6.72
C PHE A 108 10.58 7.08 7.69
N SER A 109 9.68 6.61 8.55
CA SER A 109 9.08 7.43 9.60
C SER A 109 10.13 7.99 10.57
N PHE A 110 11.12 7.17 10.97
CA PHE A 110 12.23 7.64 11.81
C PHE A 110 13.01 8.77 11.15
N MET A 111 13.30 8.71 9.85
CA MET A 111 13.98 9.77 9.12
C MET A 111 13.23 11.12 9.20
N PHE A 112 11.90 11.08 9.17
CA PHE A 112 11.08 12.29 9.28
C PHE A 112 10.82 12.75 10.72
N ALA A 113 11.01 11.89 11.72
CA ALA A 113 10.69 12.18 13.11
C ALA A 113 11.42 13.43 13.66
N ASN A 114 12.64 13.67 13.19
CA ASN A 114 13.49 14.78 13.64
C ASN A 114 13.47 15.99 12.70
N VAL A 115 12.62 15.97 11.67
CA VAL A 115 12.49 17.08 10.71
C VAL A 115 11.35 18.00 11.16
N ASN A 116 11.62 19.30 11.22
CA ASN A 116 10.60 20.30 11.49
C ASN A 116 10.02 20.80 10.17
N PHE A 117 8.71 20.68 10.04
CA PHE A 117 7.96 21.15 8.88
C PHE A 117 7.12 22.37 9.26
N GLN A 118 7.49 23.56 8.83
CA GLN A 118 6.73 24.81 9.03
C GLN A 118 6.30 25.05 10.49
N GLY A 119 7.15 24.68 11.47
CA GLY A 119 6.86 24.85 12.88
C GLY A 119 6.26 23.65 13.60
N GLU A 120 5.81 22.62 12.84
CA GLU A 120 5.35 21.36 13.39
C GLU A 120 6.50 20.34 13.46
N GLY A 121 6.63 19.66 14.59
CA GLY A 121 7.61 18.59 14.74
C GLY A 121 7.24 17.35 13.92
N GLY A 122 8.23 16.72 13.30
CA GLY A 122 8.03 15.53 12.47
C GLY A 122 7.27 14.40 13.18
N MET A 123 7.43 14.22 14.49
CA MET A 123 6.68 13.25 15.29
C MET A 123 5.18 13.53 15.31
N ALA A 124 4.76 14.80 15.39
CA ALA A 124 3.35 15.16 15.34
C ALA A 124 2.74 14.82 13.99
N ILE A 125 3.45 15.12 12.90
CA ILE A 125 3.02 14.81 11.54
C ILE A 125 2.90 13.30 11.32
N ILE A 126 3.87 12.50 11.81
CA ILE A 126 3.82 11.04 11.74
C ILE A 126 2.62 10.51 12.54
N GLY A 127 2.39 11.02 13.75
CA GLY A 127 1.21 10.64 14.54
C GLY A 127 -0.11 10.92 13.81
N GLN A 128 -0.26 12.11 13.22
CA GLN A 128 -1.42 12.47 12.42
C GLN A 128 -1.59 11.57 11.19
N ALA A 129 -0.50 11.23 10.50
CA ALA A 129 -0.53 10.36 9.35
C ALA A 129 -0.97 8.93 9.73
N ILE A 130 -0.47 8.39 10.84
CA ILE A 130 -0.87 7.07 11.36
C ILE A 130 -2.36 7.06 11.70
N VAL A 131 -2.84 8.03 12.48
CA VAL A 131 -4.25 8.13 12.86
C VAL A 131 -5.14 8.29 11.63
N GLY A 132 -4.74 9.14 10.68
CA GLY A 132 -5.44 9.34 9.42
C GLY A 132 -5.53 8.05 8.59
N THR A 133 -4.41 7.33 8.45
CA THR A 133 -4.36 6.07 7.69
C THR A 133 -5.23 4.98 8.34
N ILE A 134 -5.15 4.80 9.65
CA ILE A 134 -5.97 3.84 10.38
C ILE A 134 -7.46 4.22 10.28
N GLY A 135 -7.78 5.50 10.44
CA GLY A 135 -9.16 5.99 10.33
C GLY A 135 -9.76 5.72 8.94
N VAL A 136 -9.00 6.02 7.88
CA VAL A 136 -9.37 5.71 6.49
C VAL A 136 -9.54 4.20 6.31
N PHE A 137 -8.61 3.40 6.78
CA PHE A 137 -8.67 1.95 6.65
C PHE A 137 -9.92 1.37 7.31
N ILE A 138 -10.22 1.76 8.56
CA ILE A 138 -11.43 1.34 9.27
C ILE A 138 -12.68 1.82 8.53
N GLY A 139 -12.72 3.08 8.08
CA GLY A 139 -13.83 3.63 7.31
C GLY A 139 -14.09 2.84 6.03
N MET A 140 -13.05 2.48 5.29
CA MET A 140 -13.16 1.67 4.07
C MET A 140 -13.58 0.24 4.33
N LEU A 141 -13.15 -0.38 5.43
CA LEU A 141 -13.65 -1.70 5.84
C LEU A 141 -15.16 -1.67 6.14
N ILE A 142 -15.66 -0.61 6.77
CA ILE A 142 -17.09 -0.42 7.02
C ILE A 142 -17.85 -0.28 5.70
N VAL A 143 -17.36 0.57 4.79
CA VAL A 143 -17.96 0.76 3.46
C VAL A 143 -17.98 -0.55 2.67
N TYR A 144 -16.91 -1.33 2.71
CA TYR A 144 -16.82 -2.65 2.09
C TYR A 144 -17.84 -3.64 2.69
N LYS A 145 -17.91 -3.71 4.02
CA LYS A 145 -18.85 -4.60 4.73
C LYS A 145 -20.31 -4.23 4.48
N THR A 146 -20.63 -2.96 4.37
CA THR A 146 -22.00 -2.46 4.11
C THR A 146 -22.40 -2.53 2.64
N GLY A 147 -21.44 -2.70 1.72
CA GLY A 147 -21.68 -2.68 0.27
C GLY A 147 -22.20 -1.32 -0.24
N ALA A 148 -21.91 -0.24 0.47
CA ALA A 148 -22.45 1.09 0.17
C ALA A 148 -22.00 1.64 -1.19
N VAL A 149 -20.84 1.22 -1.68
CA VAL A 149 -20.30 1.63 -2.99
C VAL A 149 -20.10 0.41 -3.87
N LYS A 150 -20.59 0.48 -5.09
CA LYS A 150 -20.43 -0.59 -6.11
C LYS A 150 -19.31 -0.22 -7.08
N VAL A 151 -18.30 -1.08 -7.16
CA VAL A 151 -17.22 -0.95 -8.14
C VAL A 151 -17.72 -1.35 -9.52
N THR A 152 -17.64 -0.44 -10.48
CA THR A 152 -17.99 -0.70 -11.88
C THR A 152 -16.74 -0.70 -12.76
N PRO A 153 -16.74 -1.43 -13.90
CA PRO A 153 -15.60 -1.44 -14.83
C PRO A 153 -15.26 -0.04 -15.37
N LYS A 154 -16.24 0.84 -15.48
CA LYS A 154 -16.02 2.25 -15.90
C LYS A 154 -15.28 3.02 -14.79
N PHE A 155 -15.69 2.86 -13.54
CA PHE A 155 -15.05 3.48 -12.38
C PHE A 155 -13.58 3.05 -12.28
N THR A 156 -13.30 1.75 -12.40
CA THR A 156 -11.95 1.21 -12.39
C THR A 156 -11.06 1.81 -13.49
N LYS A 157 -11.55 1.92 -14.73
CA LYS A 157 -10.79 2.51 -15.84
C LYS A 157 -10.47 4.00 -15.60
N ILE A 158 -11.45 4.76 -15.12
CA ILE A 158 -11.26 6.20 -14.80
C ILE A 158 -10.22 6.34 -13.69
N LEU A 159 -10.32 5.53 -12.65
CA LEU A 159 -9.39 5.58 -11.52
C LEU A 159 -7.96 5.27 -11.94
N PHE A 160 -7.72 4.21 -12.73
CA PHE A 160 -6.39 3.92 -13.26
C PHE A 160 -5.85 5.05 -14.13
N GLY A 161 -6.71 5.68 -14.94
CA GLY A 161 -6.32 6.86 -15.73
C GLY A 161 -5.90 8.04 -14.85
N LEU A 162 -6.63 8.31 -13.78
CA LEU A 162 -6.29 9.38 -12.84
C LEU A 162 -5.00 9.09 -12.06
N VAL A 163 -4.80 7.85 -11.62
CA VAL A 163 -3.55 7.43 -10.95
C VAL A 163 -2.35 7.58 -11.89
N ALA A 164 -2.49 7.16 -13.15
CA ALA A 164 -1.44 7.37 -14.15
C ALA A 164 -1.16 8.87 -14.37
N GLY A 165 -2.20 9.71 -14.43
CA GLY A 165 -2.06 11.17 -14.52
C GLY A 165 -1.30 11.77 -13.34
N VAL A 166 -1.63 11.35 -12.12
CA VAL A 166 -0.91 11.77 -10.90
C VAL A 166 0.54 11.31 -10.93
N ALA A 167 0.81 10.08 -11.37
CA ALA A 167 2.18 9.55 -11.47
C ALA A 167 3.01 10.37 -12.48
N VAL A 168 2.44 10.71 -13.64
CA VAL A 168 3.11 11.57 -14.64
C VAL A 168 3.37 12.96 -14.06
N MET A 169 2.38 13.55 -13.37
CA MET A 169 2.55 14.88 -12.76
C MET A 169 3.62 14.88 -11.66
N ALA A 170 3.66 13.83 -10.83
CA ALA A 170 4.71 13.64 -9.82
C ALA A 170 6.10 13.49 -10.47
N LEU A 171 6.19 12.73 -11.57
CA LEU A 171 7.44 12.56 -12.33
C LEU A 171 7.93 13.87 -12.94
N VAL A 172 7.03 14.63 -13.56
CA VAL A 172 7.35 15.96 -14.14
C VAL A 172 7.82 16.92 -13.04
N ASN A 173 7.13 16.94 -11.89
CA ASN A 173 7.54 17.76 -10.75
C ASN A 173 8.90 17.34 -10.20
N PHE A 174 9.17 16.02 -10.12
CA PHE A 174 10.46 15.48 -9.67
C PHE A 174 11.61 15.88 -10.61
N LEU A 175 11.40 15.75 -11.93
CA LEU A 175 12.39 16.19 -12.92
C LEU A 175 12.56 17.71 -12.91
N GLY A 176 11.46 18.46 -12.77
CA GLY A 176 11.50 19.92 -12.62
C GLY A 176 12.31 20.37 -11.40
N ALA A 177 12.18 19.67 -10.28
CA ALA A 177 12.93 19.94 -9.08
C ALA A 177 14.45 19.68 -9.25
N ILE A 178 14.81 18.62 -10.00
CA ILE A 178 16.25 18.28 -10.22
C ILE A 178 16.90 19.23 -11.21
N PHE A 179 16.22 19.55 -12.32
CA PHE A 179 16.86 20.27 -13.44
C PHE A 179 16.62 21.78 -13.41
N PHE A 180 15.55 22.25 -12.79
CA PHE A 180 15.11 23.65 -12.88
C PHE A 180 14.83 24.28 -11.52
N ASP A 181 15.06 23.58 -10.40
CA ASP A 181 14.70 24.02 -9.04
C ASP A 181 13.21 24.46 -8.91
N PHE A 182 12.35 23.87 -9.75
CA PHE A 182 10.94 24.17 -9.84
C PHE A 182 10.12 23.06 -9.20
N ASN A 183 9.47 23.34 -8.06
CA ASN A 183 8.82 22.32 -7.24
C ASN A 183 7.44 22.74 -6.72
N PRO A 184 6.50 23.13 -7.59
CA PRO A 184 5.21 23.68 -7.18
C PRO A 184 4.34 22.74 -6.34
N LEU A 185 4.59 21.42 -6.38
CA LEU A 185 3.85 20.45 -5.58
C LEU A 185 4.35 20.34 -4.13
N ARG A 186 5.55 20.89 -3.82
CA ARG A 186 6.13 20.88 -2.47
C ARG A 186 6.16 22.25 -1.78
N ASP A 187 6.01 23.31 -2.54
CA ASP A 187 6.16 24.68 -2.03
C ASP A 187 5.00 25.17 -1.14
N GLY A 188 4.05 24.30 -0.79
CA GLY A 188 2.97 24.57 0.16
C GLY A 188 1.87 25.53 -0.36
N GLY A 189 1.88 25.83 -1.66
CA GLY A 189 0.87 26.71 -2.28
C GLY A 189 -0.47 26.01 -2.54
N PRO A 190 -1.47 26.76 -3.06
CA PRO A 190 -2.80 26.20 -3.36
C PRO A 190 -2.76 24.97 -4.28
N ILE A 191 -1.80 24.91 -5.20
CA ILE A 191 -1.59 23.79 -6.12
C ILE A 191 -1.20 22.52 -5.35
N ALA A 192 -0.30 22.63 -4.36
CA ALA A 192 0.11 21.51 -3.53
C ALA A 192 -1.05 20.97 -2.69
N ILE A 193 -1.90 21.83 -2.16
CA ILE A 193 -3.08 21.46 -1.38
C ILE A 193 -4.08 20.70 -2.26
N ILE A 194 -4.40 21.23 -3.43
CA ILE A 194 -5.33 20.57 -4.38
C ILE A 194 -4.78 19.23 -4.80
N PHE A 195 -3.48 19.14 -5.13
CA PHE A 195 -2.81 17.90 -5.50
C PHE A 195 -2.89 16.86 -4.38
N SER A 196 -2.62 17.25 -3.13
CA SER A 196 -2.72 16.38 -1.96
C SER A 196 -4.13 15.85 -1.75
N LEU A 197 -5.15 16.71 -1.89
CA LEU A 197 -6.56 16.27 -1.79
C LEU A 197 -6.92 15.27 -2.88
N VAL A 198 -6.49 15.51 -4.12
CA VAL A 198 -6.68 14.56 -5.23
C VAL A 198 -6.01 13.23 -4.92
N CYS A 199 -4.77 13.23 -4.43
CA CYS A 199 -4.05 12.01 -4.06
C CYS A 199 -4.77 11.23 -2.95
N ILE A 200 -5.31 11.92 -1.94
CA ILE A 200 -6.08 11.28 -0.86
C ILE A 200 -7.34 10.61 -1.42
N VAL A 201 -8.11 11.31 -2.24
CA VAL A 201 -9.34 10.77 -2.84
C VAL A 201 -9.03 9.57 -3.74
N LEU A 202 -7.95 9.64 -4.53
CA LEU A 202 -7.51 8.52 -5.37
C LEU A 202 -7.05 7.34 -4.54
N GLY A 203 -6.29 7.57 -3.46
CA GLY A 203 -5.87 6.51 -2.54
C GLY A 203 -7.07 5.80 -1.90
N LEU A 204 -8.06 6.57 -1.41
CA LEU A 204 -9.32 6.03 -0.90
C LEU A 204 -10.06 5.19 -1.94
N SER A 205 -10.12 5.68 -3.17
CA SER A 205 -10.80 4.99 -4.28
C SER A 205 -10.07 3.69 -4.67
N LEU A 206 -8.74 3.66 -4.59
CA LEU A 206 -7.93 2.45 -4.84
C LEU A 206 -8.15 1.37 -3.76
N ILE A 207 -8.24 1.76 -2.50
CA ILE A 207 -8.53 0.82 -1.40
C ILE A 207 -9.92 0.20 -1.56
N HIS A 208 -10.84 0.93 -2.22
CA HIS A 208 -12.22 0.49 -2.42
C HIS A 208 -12.38 -0.53 -3.57
N ILE A 209 -11.47 -0.60 -4.54
CA ILE A 209 -11.47 -1.57 -5.65
C ILE A 209 -10.99 -2.93 -5.22
#